data_94145a3e9a7aa158f01c1dd9cef561e0
#
_entry.id   94145a3e9a7aa158f01c1dd9cef561e0
#
_cell.length_a   1.000
_cell.length_b   1.000
_cell.length_c   1.000
_cell.angle_alpha   90.00
_cell.angle_beta   90.00
_cell.angle_gamma   90.00
#
_symmetry.space_group_name_H-M   'P 1'
#
loop_
_entity.id
_entity.type
_entity.pdbx_description
1 polymer ?
#
loop_
_entity_poly.entity_id
_entity_poly.type
_entity_poly.pdbx_seq_one_letter_code
_entity_poly.pdbx_strand_id
1 'polypeptide(L)'
;MAAWRLLTNDPLRERYLVAGQRERFAILNEIIRLEPVVGHLYRRAQGEFEIADGDQTWTVAAGDLLDLCVRSVNIDPAAVGEAPLGLCPERPLSSGVNPAVLSFGDGAHKCPGQPLAILESDVFLTRLLALQPMIVTEPELGWDDLIAGYWLRNFQLSFPAAG
;
A
#
# COMPACT_ATOMS: atom_id res chain seq x y z
N MET A 1 -1.24 9.87 0.55
CA MET A 1 -1.40 8.97 1.70
C MET A 1 -0.14 8.90 2.58
N ALA A 2 1.03 8.49 2.07
CA ALA A 2 2.23 8.29 2.92
C ALA A 2 2.67 9.56 3.68
N ALA A 3 2.70 10.72 3.04
CA ALA A 3 3.02 11.99 3.72
C ALA A 3 2.06 12.28 4.88
N TRP A 4 0.78 12.09 4.67
CA TRP A 4 -0.22 12.28 5.72
C TRP A 4 -0.05 11.29 6.88
N ARG A 5 0.17 10.00 6.58
CA ARG A 5 0.45 8.98 7.61
C ARG A 5 1.68 9.30 8.45
N LEU A 6 2.76 9.80 7.82
CA LEU A 6 3.97 10.20 8.54
C LEU A 6 3.77 11.49 9.35
N LEU A 7 3.01 12.45 8.85
CA LEU A 7 2.78 13.72 9.54
C LEU A 7 1.78 13.63 10.69
N THR A 8 0.90 12.63 10.68
CA THR A 8 -0.08 12.38 11.75
C THR A 8 0.37 11.33 12.76
N ASN A 9 1.58 10.76 12.60
CA ASN A 9 2.14 9.75 13.49
C ASN A 9 3.59 10.13 13.83
N ASP A 10 3.77 10.89 14.91
CA ASP A 10 5.06 11.40 15.33
C ASP A 10 6.12 10.30 15.53
N PRO A 11 5.86 9.21 16.27
CA PRO A 11 6.84 8.14 16.42
C PRO A 11 7.27 7.52 15.09
N LEU A 12 6.33 7.33 14.16
CA LEU A 12 6.64 6.79 12.83
C LEU A 12 7.46 7.78 12.00
N ARG A 13 7.14 9.07 12.07
CA ARG A 13 7.89 10.14 11.40
C ARG A 13 9.32 10.24 11.90
N GLU A 14 9.50 10.27 13.22
CA GLU A 14 10.83 10.31 13.84
C GLU A 14 11.66 9.10 13.43
N ARG A 15 11.07 7.92 13.50
CA ARG A 15 11.69 6.69 13.05
C ARG A 15 12.09 6.77 11.57
N TYR A 16 11.19 7.24 10.70
CA TYR A 16 11.46 7.38 9.26
C TYR A 16 12.64 8.31 8.99
N LEU A 17 12.74 9.44 9.70
CA LEU A 17 13.80 10.44 9.52
C LEU A 17 15.19 9.94 9.90
N VAL A 18 15.30 9.09 10.93
CA VAL A 18 16.59 8.54 11.37
C VAL A 18 16.97 7.21 10.73
N ALA A 19 16.00 6.56 10.08
CA ALA A 19 16.17 5.23 9.49
C ALA A 19 17.12 5.24 8.29
N GLY A 20 17.78 4.12 8.06
CA GLY A 20 18.47 3.82 6.81
C GLY A 20 17.46 3.54 5.67
N GLN A 21 17.90 3.63 4.42
CA GLN A 21 17.04 3.46 3.24
C GLN A 21 16.21 2.16 3.27
N ARG A 22 16.83 1.04 3.67
CA ARG A 22 16.14 -0.25 3.76
C ARG A 22 14.92 -0.20 4.67
N GLU A 23 15.06 0.43 5.82
CA GLU A 23 13.98 0.56 6.80
C GLU A 23 12.90 1.54 6.32
N ARG A 24 13.30 2.67 5.71
CA ARG A 24 12.33 3.58 5.09
C ARG A 24 11.51 2.91 4.00
N PHE A 25 12.14 2.05 3.18
CA PHE A 25 11.44 1.26 2.19
C PHE A 25 10.46 0.26 2.83
N ALA A 26 10.83 -0.35 3.96
CA ALA A 26 9.92 -1.23 4.71
C ALA A 26 8.70 -0.45 5.24
N ILE A 27 8.91 0.75 5.77
CA ILE A 27 7.82 1.65 6.20
C ILE A 27 6.90 2.00 5.03
N LEU A 28 7.46 2.37 3.88
CA LEU A 28 6.67 2.71 2.69
C LEU A 28 5.87 1.53 2.16
N ASN A 29 6.48 0.36 2.07
CA ASN A 29 5.78 -0.86 1.63
C ASN A 29 4.62 -1.20 2.56
N GLU A 30 4.81 -1.05 3.88
CA GLU A 30 3.74 -1.32 4.85
C GLU A 30 2.61 -0.28 4.77
N ILE A 31 2.92 0.99 4.54
CA ILE A 31 1.89 2.01 4.28
C ILE A 31 1.11 1.67 3.01
N ILE A 32 1.79 1.30 1.91
CA ILE A 32 1.15 0.96 0.64
C ILE A 32 0.35 -0.33 0.75
N ARG A 33 0.79 -1.29 1.55
CA ARG A 33 0.02 -2.50 1.85
C ARG A 33 -1.33 -2.16 2.47
N LEU A 34 -1.35 -1.29 3.46
CA LEU A 34 -2.57 -0.86 4.15
C LEU A 34 -3.44 0.06 3.29
N GLU A 35 -2.81 0.86 2.43
CA GLU A 35 -3.44 1.89 1.62
C GLU A 35 -3.08 1.72 0.13
N PRO A 36 -3.51 0.62 -0.50
CA PRO A 36 -3.22 0.40 -1.91
C PRO A 36 -3.85 1.48 -2.79
N VAL A 37 -3.12 1.91 -3.82
CA VAL A 37 -3.60 2.92 -4.78
C VAL A 37 -4.72 2.37 -5.64
N VAL A 38 -4.62 1.08 -6.01
CA VAL A 38 -5.61 0.35 -6.79
C VAL A 38 -6.23 -0.72 -5.91
N GLY A 39 -7.55 -0.69 -5.74
CA GLY A 39 -8.26 -1.59 -4.84
C GLY A 39 -8.61 -2.95 -5.45
N HIS A 40 -8.69 -3.04 -6.78
CA HIS A 40 -9.12 -4.24 -7.49
C HIS A 40 -8.26 -4.53 -8.71
N LEU A 41 -7.96 -5.81 -8.93
CA LEU A 41 -7.28 -6.30 -10.13
C LEU A 41 -8.17 -7.34 -10.81
N TYR A 42 -8.60 -7.03 -12.02
CA TYR A 42 -9.47 -7.92 -12.78
C TYR A 42 -8.69 -8.90 -13.63
N ARG A 43 -9.19 -10.16 -13.70
CA ARG A 43 -8.68 -11.22 -14.59
C ARG A 43 -9.84 -11.89 -15.28
N ARG A 44 -9.61 -12.31 -16.50
CA ARG A 44 -10.58 -13.12 -17.25
C ARG A 44 -10.05 -14.55 -17.36
N ALA A 45 -10.86 -15.50 -16.92
CA ALA A 45 -10.51 -16.92 -17.01
C ALA A 45 -10.33 -17.33 -18.48
N GLN A 46 -9.18 -17.92 -18.78
CA GLN A 46 -8.88 -18.42 -20.13
C GLN A 46 -9.41 -19.84 -20.35
N GLY A 47 -9.72 -20.56 -19.30
CA GLY A 47 -10.28 -21.90 -19.27
C GLY A 47 -11.02 -22.14 -17.98
N GLU A 48 -11.73 -23.25 -17.89
CA GLU A 48 -12.39 -23.69 -16.68
C GLU A 48 -11.36 -24.16 -15.64
N PHE A 49 -11.56 -23.79 -14.37
CA PHE A 49 -10.79 -24.27 -13.23
C PHE A 49 -11.59 -24.15 -11.94
N GLU A 50 -11.08 -24.77 -10.88
CA GLU A 50 -11.69 -24.73 -9.55
C GLU A 50 -10.85 -23.88 -8.58
N ILE A 51 -11.54 -23.14 -7.73
CA ILE A 51 -10.97 -22.46 -6.57
C ILE A 51 -11.49 -23.14 -5.32
N ALA A 52 -10.58 -23.62 -4.47
CA ALA A 52 -10.94 -24.23 -3.18
C ALA A 52 -10.52 -23.32 -2.03
N ASP A 53 -11.39 -23.19 -1.02
CA ASP A 53 -11.14 -22.52 0.24
C ASP A 53 -11.80 -23.30 1.37
N GLY A 54 -11.00 -23.97 2.19
CA GLY A 54 -11.49 -24.94 3.19
C GLY A 54 -12.29 -26.06 2.55
N ASP A 55 -13.53 -26.23 2.99
CA ASP A 55 -14.46 -27.25 2.49
C ASP A 55 -15.32 -26.78 1.30
N GLN A 56 -15.10 -25.56 0.83
CA GLN A 56 -15.83 -24.97 -0.30
C GLN A 56 -14.99 -25.00 -1.58
N THR A 57 -15.67 -25.30 -2.68
CA THR A 57 -15.07 -25.27 -4.01
C THR A 57 -15.99 -24.55 -4.98
N TRP A 58 -15.43 -23.64 -5.76
CA TRP A 58 -16.14 -22.91 -6.80
C TRP A 58 -15.55 -23.23 -8.15
N THR A 59 -16.41 -23.54 -9.10
CA THR A 59 -16.02 -23.70 -10.50
C THR A 59 -16.06 -22.34 -11.17
N VAL A 60 -14.94 -21.97 -11.79
CA VAL A 60 -14.81 -20.78 -12.62
C VAL A 60 -14.84 -21.21 -14.08
N ALA A 61 -15.83 -20.74 -14.85
CA ALA A 61 -15.95 -21.06 -16.26
C ALA A 61 -14.99 -20.23 -17.12
N ALA A 62 -14.67 -20.74 -18.31
CA ALA A 62 -13.93 -19.95 -19.31
C ALA A 62 -14.70 -18.67 -19.65
N GLY A 63 -14.01 -17.52 -19.61
CA GLY A 63 -14.59 -16.21 -19.86
C GLY A 63 -15.11 -15.48 -18.62
N ASP A 64 -15.20 -16.14 -17.46
CA ASP A 64 -15.60 -15.48 -16.21
C ASP A 64 -14.64 -14.38 -15.84
N LEU A 65 -15.18 -13.32 -15.23
CA LEU A 65 -14.42 -12.21 -14.67
C LEU A 65 -14.12 -12.47 -13.20
N LEU A 66 -12.84 -12.51 -12.88
CA LEU A 66 -12.32 -12.64 -11.52
C LEU A 66 -11.96 -11.24 -11.00
N ASP A 67 -12.42 -10.91 -9.83
CA ASP A 67 -12.07 -9.70 -9.12
C ASP A 67 -11.16 -10.04 -7.94
N LEU A 68 -9.90 -9.58 -8.01
CA LEU A 68 -8.93 -9.71 -6.94
C LEU A 68 -8.98 -8.44 -6.08
N CYS A 69 -9.68 -8.51 -4.96
CA CYS A 69 -9.75 -7.39 -4.02
C CYS A 69 -8.39 -7.21 -3.31
N VAL A 70 -7.59 -6.25 -3.80
CA VAL A 70 -6.23 -5.98 -3.31
C VAL A 70 -6.21 -5.72 -1.82
N ARG A 71 -7.16 -4.93 -1.33
CA ARG A 71 -7.24 -4.58 0.10
C ARG A 71 -7.45 -5.82 0.97
N SER A 72 -8.36 -6.72 0.57
CA SER A 72 -8.62 -7.97 1.32
C SER A 72 -7.40 -8.87 1.33
N VAL A 73 -6.74 -9.05 0.18
CA VAL A 73 -5.50 -9.84 0.07
C VAL A 73 -4.37 -9.25 0.93
N ASN A 74 -4.26 -7.93 0.95
CA ASN A 74 -3.20 -7.24 1.69
C ASN A 74 -3.33 -7.34 3.22
N ILE A 75 -4.50 -7.71 3.72
CA ILE A 75 -4.76 -7.91 5.16
C ILE A 75 -5.10 -9.37 5.49
N ASP A 76 -4.88 -10.30 4.58
CA ASP A 76 -5.09 -11.71 4.83
C ASP A 76 -4.09 -12.24 5.88
N PRO A 77 -4.56 -12.75 7.04
CA PRO A 77 -3.68 -13.26 8.08
C PRO A 77 -2.77 -14.42 7.61
N ALA A 78 -3.20 -15.19 6.61
CA ALA A 78 -2.40 -16.25 6.03
C ALA A 78 -1.14 -15.72 5.32
N ALA A 79 -1.21 -14.51 4.75
CA ALA A 79 -0.10 -13.86 4.08
C ALA A 79 0.72 -12.97 5.01
N VAL A 80 0.05 -12.21 5.89
CA VAL A 80 0.69 -11.14 6.67
C VAL A 80 0.75 -11.40 8.18
N GLY A 81 0.22 -12.53 8.65
CA GLY A 81 0.28 -12.91 10.06
C GLY A 81 -0.65 -12.10 10.96
N GLU A 82 -0.31 -12.02 12.25
CA GLU A 82 -1.13 -11.37 13.28
C GLU A 82 -1.24 -9.85 13.08
N ALA A 83 -2.32 -9.28 13.61
CA ALA A 83 -2.63 -7.85 13.55
C ALA A 83 -2.52 -7.28 12.12
N PRO A 84 -3.28 -7.84 11.13
CA PRO A 84 -3.11 -7.50 9.72
C PRO A 84 -3.40 -6.03 9.39
N LEU A 85 -4.18 -5.34 10.22
CA LEU A 85 -4.48 -3.90 10.08
C LEU A 85 -3.46 -2.99 10.79
N GLY A 86 -2.57 -3.56 11.61
CA GLY A 86 -1.52 -2.79 12.28
C GLY A 86 -0.41 -2.39 11.31
N LEU A 87 0.16 -1.21 11.50
CA LEU A 87 1.33 -0.75 10.75
C LEU A 87 2.59 -1.33 11.42
N CYS A 88 3.22 -2.29 10.77
CA CYS A 88 4.39 -3.01 11.27
C CYS A 88 5.44 -3.19 10.16
N PRO A 89 6.39 -2.26 10.01
CA PRO A 89 7.42 -2.32 8.96
C PRO A 89 8.31 -3.58 9.00
N GLU A 90 8.46 -4.19 10.18
CA GLU A 90 9.20 -5.45 10.37
C GLU A 90 8.30 -6.69 10.29
N ARG A 91 7.11 -6.56 9.77
CA ARG A 91 6.17 -7.66 9.67
C ARG A 91 6.82 -8.90 9.04
N PRO A 92 6.78 -10.05 9.72
CA PRO A 92 7.20 -11.30 9.10
C PRO A 92 6.16 -11.71 8.06
N LEU A 93 6.58 -11.74 6.80
CA LEU A 93 5.74 -12.18 5.70
C LEU A 93 5.99 -13.65 5.40
N SER A 94 4.97 -14.34 4.90
CA SER A 94 5.12 -15.70 4.39
C SER A 94 6.13 -15.74 3.24
N SER A 95 6.77 -16.89 3.04
CA SER A 95 7.78 -17.05 2.00
C SER A 95 7.21 -16.71 0.62
N GLY A 96 7.93 -15.89 -0.14
CA GLY A 96 7.52 -15.45 -1.48
C GLY A 96 6.54 -14.29 -1.52
N VAL A 97 6.02 -13.83 -0.39
CA VAL A 97 5.13 -12.65 -0.34
C VAL A 97 5.93 -11.37 -0.52
N ASN A 98 5.47 -10.52 -1.43
CA ASN A 98 6.06 -9.19 -1.64
C ASN A 98 5.84 -8.28 -0.42
N PRO A 99 6.79 -7.42 -0.02
CA PRO A 99 6.62 -6.49 1.10
C PRO A 99 5.37 -5.61 1.05
N ALA A 100 4.91 -5.23 -0.13
CA ALA A 100 3.66 -4.49 -0.33
C ALA A 100 2.47 -5.42 -0.66
N VAL A 101 2.62 -6.72 -0.46
CA VAL A 101 1.68 -7.80 -0.81
C VAL A 101 1.20 -7.65 -2.26
N LEU A 102 -0.08 -7.40 -2.53
CA LEU A 102 -0.63 -7.31 -3.88
C LEU A 102 -0.74 -5.88 -4.41
N SER A 103 -0.28 -4.87 -3.66
CA SER A 103 -0.43 -3.44 -4.06
C SER A 103 0.23 -3.08 -5.39
N PHE A 104 1.22 -3.84 -5.81
CA PHE A 104 1.90 -3.70 -7.12
C PHE A 104 1.58 -4.86 -8.07
N GLY A 105 0.56 -5.64 -7.77
CA GLY A 105 0.24 -6.86 -8.51
C GLY A 105 1.28 -7.96 -8.32
N ASP A 106 1.08 -9.07 -9.00
CA ASP A 106 2.00 -10.21 -9.01
C ASP A 106 1.97 -10.96 -10.34
N GLY A 107 2.89 -11.93 -10.51
CA GLY A 107 3.02 -12.74 -11.72
C GLY A 107 3.43 -11.93 -12.94
N ALA A 108 2.90 -12.30 -14.11
CA ALA A 108 3.23 -11.69 -15.40
C ALA A 108 2.83 -10.19 -15.50
N HIS A 109 1.92 -9.74 -14.66
CA HIS A 109 1.41 -8.36 -14.64
C HIS A 109 1.91 -7.55 -13.43
N LYS A 110 2.91 -8.04 -12.71
CA LYS A 110 3.55 -7.29 -11.64
C LYS A 110 4.05 -5.94 -12.14
N CYS A 111 3.79 -4.89 -11.39
CA CYS A 111 4.22 -3.54 -11.74
C CYS A 111 5.75 -3.45 -11.86
N PRO A 112 6.30 -3.18 -13.05
CA PRO A 112 7.75 -3.05 -13.23
C PRO A 112 8.30 -1.77 -12.60
N GLY A 113 7.43 -0.78 -12.32
CA GLY A 113 7.79 0.49 -11.72
C GLY A 113 7.87 0.47 -10.19
N GLN A 114 7.57 -0.65 -9.51
CA GLN A 114 7.58 -0.73 -8.05
C GLN A 114 8.88 -0.20 -7.43
N PRO A 115 10.10 -0.61 -7.86
CA PRO A 115 11.34 -0.11 -7.26
C PRO A 115 11.50 1.39 -7.42
N LEU A 116 11.13 1.94 -8.58
CA LEU A 116 11.20 3.36 -8.86
C LEU A 116 10.19 4.15 -8.03
N ALA A 117 8.94 3.70 -7.94
CA ALA A 117 7.90 4.34 -7.16
C ALA A 117 8.26 4.43 -5.67
N ILE A 118 8.84 3.38 -5.10
CA ILE A 118 9.31 3.37 -3.70
C ILE A 118 10.48 4.33 -3.53
N LEU A 119 11.45 4.32 -4.45
CA LEU A 119 12.60 5.20 -4.39
C LEU A 119 12.21 6.68 -4.51
N GLU A 120 11.36 7.03 -5.47
CA GLU A 120 10.85 8.40 -5.66
C GLU A 120 10.07 8.87 -4.43
N SER A 121 9.23 8.01 -3.89
CA SER A 121 8.49 8.31 -2.65
C SER A 121 9.44 8.56 -1.48
N ASP A 122 10.47 7.74 -1.32
CA ASP A 122 11.47 7.90 -0.27
C ASP A 122 12.24 9.23 -0.40
N VAL A 123 12.73 9.54 -1.59
CA VAL A 123 13.45 10.79 -1.87
C VAL A 123 12.56 12.01 -1.61
N PHE A 124 11.32 11.97 -2.11
CA PHE A 124 10.36 13.05 -1.91
C PHE A 124 10.03 13.24 -0.43
N LEU A 125 9.67 12.19 0.28
CA LEU A 125 9.26 12.26 1.69
C LEU A 125 10.41 12.66 2.61
N THR A 126 11.61 12.15 2.37
CA THR A 126 12.78 12.54 3.14
C THR A 126 13.05 14.06 3.02
N ARG A 127 12.95 14.59 1.80
CA ARG A 127 13.14 16.04 1.56
C ARG A 127 12.00 16.88 2.13
N LEU A 128 10.76 16.42 1.94
CA LEU A 128 9.58 17.10 2.47
C LEU A 128 9.65 17.20 3.99
N LEU A 129 9.89 16.09 4.67
CA LEU A 129 9.93 16.04 6.14
C LEU A 129 11.10 16.83 6.73
N ALA A 130 12.25 16.91 6.02
CA ALA A 130 13.38 17.75 6.43
C ALA A 130 13.03 19.25 6.48
N LEU A 131 12.02 19.69 5.75
CA LEU A 131 11.50 21.06 5.79
C LEU A 131 10.58 21.33 6.98
N GLN A 132 10.36 20.36 7.85
CA GLN A 132 9.50 20.46 9.03
C GLN A 132 8.09 20.99 8.71
N PRO A 133 7.37 20.35 7.77
CA PRO A 133 6.04 20.80 7.39
C PRO A 133 5.05 20.64 8.56
N MET A 134 4.14 21.61 8.64
CA MET A 134 2.99 21.58 9.56
C MET A 134 1.71 21.44 8.77
N ILE A 135 0.79 20.60 9.25
CA ILE A 135 -0.53 20.46 8.63
C ILE A 135 -1.34 21.72 8.93
N VAL A 136 -1.78 22.39 7.89
CA VAL A 136 -2.69 23.55 7.96
C VAL A 136 -4.14 23.10 7.77
N THR A 137 -4.34 22.18 6.82
CA THR A 137 -5.65 21.60 6.53
C THR A 137 -5.51 20.12 6.35
N GLU A 138 -6.25 19.35 7.15
CA GLU A 138 -6.36 17.91 6.99
C GLU A 138 -6.94 17.56 5.61
N PRO A 139 -6.50 16.47 4.99
CA PRO A 139 -7.01 16.08 3.69
C PRO A 139 -8.46 15.62 3.77
N GLU A 140 -9.22 15.96 2.76
CA GLU A 140 -10.49 15.31 2.50
C GLU A 140 -10.24 13.92 1.92
N LEU A 141 -10.85 12.92 2.54
CA LEU A 141 -10.84 11.54 2.06
C LEU A 141 -12.10 11.27 1.27
N GLY A 142 -11.97 10.69 0.10
CA GLY A 142 -13.07 10.20 -0.69
C GLY A 142 -12.73 8.91 -1.40
N TRP A 143 -13.71 8.36 -2.07
CA TRP A 143 -13.61 7.11 -2.79
C TRP A 143 -13.71 7.34 -4.29
N ASP A 144 -12.89 6.64 -5.06
CA ASP A 144 -12.91 6.63 -6.52
C ASP A 144 -13.32 5.22 -6.98
N ASP A 145 -14.54 5.10 -7.52
CA ASP A 145 -15.08 3.81 -7.95
C ASP A 145 -14.32 3.21 -9.14
N LEU A 146 -13.67 4.06 -9.96
CA LEU A 146 -12.94 3.60 -11.14
C LEU A 146 -11.71 2.78 -10.79
N ILE A 147 -10.99 3.20 -9.76
CA ILE A 147 -9.79 2.51 -9.29
C ILE A 147 -10.04 1.70 -8.00
N ALA A 148 -11.29 1.78 -7.49
CA ALA A 148 -11.69 1.23 -6.19
C ALA A 148 -10.68 1.55 -5.09
N GLY A 149 -10.31 2.83 -5.03
CA GLY A 149 -9.28 3.33 -4.12
C GLY A 149 -9.65 4.67 -3.51
N TYR A 150 -8.91 5.05 -2.48
CA TYR A 150 -9.10 6.35 -1.85
C TYR A 150 -8.35 7.45 -2.61
N TRP A 151 -8.96 8.63 -2.66
CA TRP A 151 -8.26 9.86 -3.00
C TRP A 151 -8.16 10.77 -1.77
N LEU A 152 -7.11 11.59 -1.74
CA LEU A 152 -6.93 12.68 -0.79
C LEU A 152 -6.87 13.98 -1.56
N ARG A 153 -7.65 14.96 -1.13
CA ARG A 153 -7.68 16.32 -1.73
C ARG A 153 -7.54 17.36 -0.63
N ASN A 154 -7.20 18.57 -1.02
CA ASN A 154 -7.14 19.75 -0.16
C ASN A 154 -6.19 19.62 1.04
N PHE A 155 -5.21 18.72 0.97
CA PHE A 155 -4.18 18.58 1.97
C PHE A 155 -3.19 19.76 1.88
N GLN A 156 -3.20 20.63 2.87
CA GLN A 156 -2.37 21.84 2.87
C GLN A 156 -1.33 21.78 3.97
N LEU A 157 -0.13 22.13 3.59
CA LEU A 157 1.03 22.19 4.48
C LEU A 157 1.59 23.60 4.50
N SER A 158 2.06 24.05 5.66
CA SER A 158 2.91 25.22 5.79
C SER A 158 4.34 24.80 6.15
N PHE A 159 5.27 25.66 5.88
CA PHE A 159 6.68 25.46 6.17
C PHE A 159 7.19 26.61 7.02
N PRO A 160 8.13 26.38 7.97
CA PRO A 160 8.81 27.45 8.65
C PRO A 160 9.44 28.42 7.65
N ALA A 161 9.45 29.70 7.97
CA ALA A 161 10.17 30.69 7.16
C ALA A 161 11.64 30.28 7.06
N ALA A 162 12.20 30.38 5.86
CA ALA A 162 13.64 30.21 5.68
C ALA A 162 14.34 31.29 6.48
N GLY A 163 15.10 30.90 7.50
CA GLY A 163 15.90 31.80 8.32
C GLY A 163 17.12 32.32 7.54
#